data_cd5e38394227fa73ce77b32d2edb6019
#
_entry.id   cd5e38394227fa73ce77b32d2edb6019
#
_cell.length_a   1.000
_cell.length_b   1.000
_cell.length_c   1.000
_cell.angle_alpha   90.00
_cell.angle_beta   90.00
_cell.angle_gamma   90.00
#
_symmetry.space_group_name_H-M   'P 1'
#
loop_
_entity.id
_entity.type
_entity.pdbx_description
1 polymer ?
#
loop_
_entity_poly.entity_id
_entity_poly.type
_entity_poly.pdbx_seq_one_letter_code
_entity_poly.pdbx_strand_id
1 'polypeptide(L)'
;MYKKTMKIKGFDNALWKAIEGEKKRQEEHIELIASENNTSPRVLEAQGTVLTNKYAEGYPGKRYYGGCEYVDVAEQLAIDRAKKLFKADWANVQPHSGSQANGAVYLALIKPGDTIMGMSLAHGGHLTHGAXVNVSGRIFNAVQYGLNLDTGEIDYDEAERLALKHNPKLIMTGFSAYSRILDWQRFRDIADKVGAYLVSDIAHVAGLIAAGIYPSPIKIADVTTTTTHKTLRGPRSGLIMGKANDDIEKKINFMVFPGMQGGPLMHVIAAKAVAFKEAMLPEFKTYQKQVVKNARAMVKVFKSRGINIVSGGTDNHLFLVDLISRKITGKELDAALGRAFITVNKNAVPNDPQSPFVTSGIRIGTPAITTRGFKEKESQQVANWICDIIDNLGKSTVEKRVKGEVLKLCKRFPVYGK
;
A
#
# COMPACT_ATOMS: atom_id res chain seq x y z
N MET A 1 23.85 17.97 28.70
CA MET A 1 24.30 16.94 27.76
C MET A 1 23.48 15.67 27.97
N TYR A 2 23.12 14.98 26.89
CA TYR A 2 22.29 13.77 26.97
C TYR A 2 23.11 12.58 27.48
N LYS A 3 22.52 11.77 28.35
CA LYS A 3 23.12 10.50 28.80
C LYS A 3 22.60 9.36 27.91
N LYS A 4 23.48 8.45 27.54
CA LYS A 4 23.12 7.28 26.71
C LYS A 4 22.04 6.40 27.35
N THR A 5 21.90 6.50 28.67
CA THR A 5 20.93 5.71 29.45
C THR A 5 19.51 6.28 29.43
N MET A 6 19.32 7.46 28.82
CA MET A 6 17.98 8.07 28.76
C MET A 6 17.05 7.20 27.92
N LYS A 7 15.89 6.88 28.49
CA LYS A 7 14.89 6.00 27.87
C LYS A 7 13.49 6.56 28.09
N ILE A 8 12.56 6.17 27.25
CA ILE A 8 11.15 6.54 27.40
C ILE A 8 10.59 5.94 28.69
N LYS A 9 10.86 4.65 28.91
CA LYS A 9 10.44 3.95 30.12
C LYS A 9 11.02 4.64 31.35
N GLY A 10 10.16 4.99 32.28
CA GLY A 10 10.56 5.69 33.49
C GLY A 10 10.54 7.20 33.36
N PHE A 11 10.49 7.73 32.13
CA PHE A 11 10.37 9.16 31.86
C PHE A 11 8.94 9.52 31.39
N ASP A 12 8.42 8.77 30.42
CA ASP A 12 7.06 8.96 29.92
C ASP A 12 6.37 7.60 29.92
N ASN A 13 5.87 7.22 31.08
CA ASN A 13 5.29 5.88 31.25
C ASN A 13 3.96 5.72 30.52
N ALA A 14 3.20 6.81 30.30
CA ALA A 14 1.96 6.76 29.55
C ALA A 14 2.25 6.36 28.10
N LEU A 15 3.21 7.02 27.47
CA LEU A 15 3.60 6.69 26.10
C LEU A 15 4.23 5.30 26.03
N TRP A 16 5.10 4.97 26.98
CA TRP A 16 5.76 3.65 27.01
C TRP A 16 4.71 2.52 27.08
N LYS A 17 3.69 2.71 27.91
CA LYS A 17 2.61 1.72 28.03
C LYS A 17 1.87 1.54 26.70
N ALA A 18 1.63 2.63 25.97
CA ALA A 18 0.98 2.55 24.65
C ALA A 18 1.85 1.79 23.64
N ILE A 19 3.15 2.06 23.63
CA ILE A 19 4.09 1.37 22.72
C ILE A 19 4.11 -0.13 23.03
N GLU A 20 4.22 -0.50 24.29
CA GLU A 20 4.22 -1.91 24.69
C GLU A 20 2.87 -2.57 24.37
N GLY A 21 1.77 -1.83 24.56
CA GLY A 21 0.44 -2.32 24.21
C GLY A 21 0.33 -2.62 22.72
N GLU A 22 0.81 -1.72 21.86
CA GLU A 22 0.75 -1.94 20.42
C GLU A 22 1.67 -3.10 19.99
N LYS A 23 2.85 -3.20 20.60
CA LYS A 23 3.76 -4.31 20.35
C LYS A 23 3.06 -5.64 20.66
N LYS A 24 2.38 -5.72 21.80
CA LYS A 24 1.63 -6.90 22.19
C LYS A 24 0.48 -7.18 21.21
N ARG A 25 -0.27 -6.12 20.82
CA ARG A 25 -1.37 -6.29 19.87
C ARG A 25 -0.88 -6.87 18.55
N GLN A 26 0.24 -6.38 18.02
CA GLN A 26 0.79 -6.89 16.76
C GLN A 26 1.19 -8.35 16.86
N GLU A 27 1.67 -8.78 18.02
CA GLU A 27 2.01 -10.19 18.23
C GLU A 27 0.77 -11.09 18.35
N GLU A 28 -0.27 -10.60 19.02
CA GLU A 28 -1.44 -11.41 19.38
C GLU A 28 -2.58 -11.39 18.35
N HIS A 29 -2.61 -10.40 17.44
CA HIS A 29 -3.67 -10.29 16.45
C HIS A 29 -3.19 -10.79 15.09
N ILE A 30 -4.14 -11.33 14.32
CA ILE A 30 -3.88 -11.68 12.92
C ILE A 30 -4.19 -10.45 12.08
N GLU A 31 -3.16 -9.87 11.46
CA GLU A 31 -3.26 -8.64 10.70
C GLU A 31 -3.57 -8.95 9.24
N LEU A 32 -4.78 -8.59 8.80
CA LEU A 32 -5.22 -8.83 7.42
C LEU A 32 -5.52 -7.54 6.66
N ILE A 33 -5.16 -6.38 7.21
CA ILE A 33 -5.27 -5.13 6.45
C ILE A 33 -4.22 -5.18 5.33
N ALA A 34 -4.70 -5.11 4.09
CA ALA A 34 -3.87 -5.34 2.90
C ALA A 34 -2.72 -4.34 2.75
N SER A 35 -2.85 -3.17 3.36
CA SER A 35 -1.85 -2.10 3.28
C SER A 35 -0.87 -2.10 4.45
N GLU A 36 -0.89 -3.11 5.32
CA GLU A 36 0.00 -3.21 6.47
C GLU A 36 0.97 -4.37 6.34
N ASN A 37 2.12 -4.20 6.98
CA ASN A 37 3.15 -5.23 7.01
C ASN A 37 4.02 -5.01 8.24
N ASN A 38 4.92 -5.93 8.50
CA ASN A 38 5.86 -5.81 9.62
C ASN A 38 7.26 -5.67 9.03
N THR A 39 7.92 -4.55 9.32
CA THR A 39 9.27 -4.29 8.79
C THR A 39 10.29 -5.13 9.54
N SER A 40 11.44 -5.38 8.90
CA SER A 40 12.54 -6.09 9.55
C SER A 40 13.14 -5.25 10.69
N PRO A 41 13.81 -5.91 11.64
CA PRO A 41 14.55 -5.17 12.67
C PRO A 41 15.58 -4.20 12.10
N ARG A 42 16.19 -4.50 10.95
CA ARG A 42 17.13 -3.58 10.29
C ARG A 42 16.47 -2.27 9.88
N VAL A 43 15.24 -2.35 9.36
CA VAL A 43 14.48 -1.16 8.97
C VAL A 43 14.17 -0.31 10.21
N LEU A 44 13.74 -0.95 11.30
CA LEU A 44 13.47 -0.25 12.56
C LEU A 44 14.74 0.39 13.11
N GLU A 45 15.88 -0.32 13.03
CA GLU A 45 17.17 0.22 13.48
C GLU A 45 17.55 1.47 12.71
N ALA A 46 17.40 1.45 11.37
CA ALA A 46 17.76 2.59 10.53
C ALA A 46 16.95 3.83 10.88
N GLN A 47 15.66 3.64 11.18
CA GLN A 47 14.77 4.75 11.52
C GLN A 47 15.13 5.43 12.85
N GLY A 48 15.79 4.71 13.76
CA GLY A 48 16.18 5.24 15.06
C GLY A 48 17.60 5.78 15.13
N THR A 49 18.22 6.07 13.98
CA THR A 49 19.62 6.51 13.96
C THR A 49 19.76 8.03 14.07
N VAL A 50 20.98 8.47 14.29
CA VAL A 50 21.33 9.90 14.37
C VAL A 50 21.14 10.65 13.05
N LEU A 51 20.88 9.94 11.95
CA LEU A 51 20.63 10.58 10.66
C LEU A 51 19.45 11.55 10.73
N THR A 52 18.52 11.34 11.67
CA THR A 52 17.40 12.26 11.88
C THR A 52 17.85 13.68 12.23
N ASN A 53 19.07 13.84 12.73
CA ASN A 53 19.58 15.16 13.16
C ASN A 53 20.03 16.02 11.98
N LYS A 54 20.29 15.42 10.80
CA LYS A 54 20.94 16.14 9.70
C LYS A 54 19.93 16.82 8.77
N TYR A 55 20.10 18.11 8.54
CA TYR A 55 19.33 18.87 7.55
C TYR A 55 20.03 18.75 6.19
N ALA A 56 19.32 18.20 5.19
CA ALA A 56 19.94 17.84 3.91
C ALA A 56 19.12 18.31 2.70
N GLU A 57 18.66 19.58 2.73
CA GLU A 57 17.94 20.16 1.57
C GLU A 57 18.78 20.10 0.31
N GLY A 58 18.14 19.73 -0.79
CA GLY A 58 18.81 19.48 -2.06
C GLY A 58 18.91 17.99 -2.35
N TYR A 59 19.89 17.61 -3.14
CA TYR A 59 20.07 16.22 -3.58
C TYR A 59 21.54 15.83 -3.41
N PRO A 60 21.87 14.52 -3.46
CA PRO A 60 23.29 14.10 -3.29
C PRO A 60 24.23 14.88 -4.19
N GLY A 61 25.28 15.45 -3.61
CA GLY A 61 26.26 16.26 -4.31
C GLY A 61 25.82 17.69 -4.61
N LYS A 62 24.57 18.03 -4.31
CA LYS A 62 23.98 19.34 -4.60
C LYS A 62 23.14 19.80 -3.41
N ARG A 63 23.74 19.85 -2.24
CA ARG A 63 23.04 20.24 -1.01
C ARG A 63 23.19 21.74 -0.75
N TYR A 64 22.21 22.27 -0.03
CA TYR A 64 22.27 23.67 0.39
C TYR A 64 23.09 23.87 1.66
N TYR A 65 23.36 22.79 2.40
CA TYR A 65 24.08 22.85 3.69
C TYR A 65 25.31 21.96 3.67
N GLY A 66 26.31 22.32 4.47
CA GLY A 66 27.49 21.50 4.63
C GLY A 66 27.25 20.27 5.50
N GLY A 67 28.23 19.39 5.55
CA GLY A 67 28.18 18.21 6.43
C GLY A 67 27.33 17.07 5.91
N CYS A 68 27.12 17.01 4.60
CA CYS A 68 26.21 16.03 4.00
C CYS A 68 26.93 14.83 3.37
N GLU A 69 28.24 14.70 3.56
CA GLU A 69 29.00 13.67 2.89
C GLU A 69 28.48 12.25 3.19
N TYR A 70 27.99 11.99 4.39
CA TYR A 70 27.49 10.66 4.75
C TYR A 70 26.01 10.47 4.44
N VAL A 71 25.18 11.49 4.63
CA VAL A 71 23.78 11.37 4.21
C VAL A 71 23.65 11.28 2.69
N ASP A 72 24.61 11.85 1.95
CA ASP A 72 24.66 11.66 0.49
C ASP A 72 24.83 10.17 0.16
N VAL A 73 25.69 9.47 0.89
CA VAL A 73 25.87 8.03 0.67
C VAL A 73 24.55 7.29 0.92
N ALA A 74 23.88 7.60 2.03
CA ALA A 74 22.63 6.94 2.36
C ALA A 74 21.56 7.16 1.29
N GLU A 75 21.40 8.41 0.86
CA GLU A 75 20.39 8.73 -0.18
C GLU A 75 20.76 8.12 -1.51
N GLN A 76 22.04 8.17 -1.91
CA GLN A 76 22.46 7.60 -3.18
C GLN A 76 22.26 6.08 -3.19
N LEU A 77 22.52 5.40 -2.07
CA LEU A 77 22.24 3.96 -1.96
C LEU A 77 20.76 3.69 -2.18
N ALA A 78 19.88 4.48 -1.56
CA ALA A 78 18.44 4.29 -1.73
C ALA A 78 18.03 4.51 -3.20
N ILE A 79 18.56 5.55 -3.85
CA ILE A 79 18.26 5.85 -5.26
C ILE A 79 18.72 4.67 -6.13
N ASP A 80 19.97 4.27 -5.99
CA ASP A 80 20.56 3.21 -6.83
C ASP A 80 19.82 1.89 -6.65
N ARG A 81 19.48 1.57 -5.40
CA ARG A 81 18.74 0.34 -5.09
C ARG A 81 17.30 0.36 -5.61
N ALA A 82 16.62 1.50 -5.53
CA ALA A 82 15.29 1.64 -6.14
C ALA A 82 15.35 1.42 -7.64
N LYS A 83 16.31 2.05 -8.31
CA LYS A 83 16.49 1.91 -9.76
C LYS A 83 16.75 0.45 -10.14
N LYS A 84 17.63 -0.22 -9.41
CA LYS A 84 17.97 -1.61 -9.70
C LYS A 84 16.77 -2.54 -9.43
N LEU A 85 16.12 -2.35 -8.29
CA LEU A 85 15.00 -3.20 -7.85
C LEU A 85 13.83 -3.14 -8.83
N PHE A 86 13.47 -1.93 -9.28
CA PHE A 86 12.32 -1.72 -10.15
C PHE A 86 12.67 -1.59 -11.63
N LYS A 87 13.96 -1.65 -11.96
CA LYS A 87 14.45 -1.45 -13.34
C LYS A 87 14.03 -0.07 -13.87
N ALA A 88 14.08 0.93 -12.99
CA ALA A 88 13.77 2.31 -13.34
C ALA A 88 15.02 3.03 -13.79
N ASP A 89 14.85 4.04 -14.64
CA ASP A 89 15.97 4.82 -15.14
C ASP A 89 16.33 5.99 -14.23
N TRP A 90 15.37 6.42 -13.39
CA TRP A 90 15.59 7.44 -12.36
C TRP A 90 14.66 7.17 -11.18
N ALA A 91 15.03 7.71 -10.02
CA ALA A 91 14.22 7.58 -8.79
C ALA A 91 14.46 8.79 -7.90
N ASN A 92 13.38 9.22 -7.23
CA ASN A 92 13.43 10.24 -6.18
C ASN A 92 12.91 9.59 -4.89
N VAL A 93 13.78 9.48 -3.88
CA VAL A 93 13.46 8.79 -2.64
C VAL A 93 13.05 9.73 -1.51
N GLN A 94 12.85 11.03 -1.80
CA GLN A 94 12.56 12.02 -0.76
C GLN A 94 11.08 12.18 -0.38
N PRO A 95 10.07 11.77 -1.18
CA PRO A 95 8.68 11.95 -0.72
C PRO A 95 8.45 11.31 0.64
N HIS A 96 7.80 12.09 1.55
CA HIS A 96 7.53 11.62 2.91
C HIS A 96 6.43 10.56 2.94
N SER A 97 5.58 10.52 1.93
CA SER A 97 4.45 9.59 1.86
C SER A 97 4.03 9.39 0.41
N GLY A 98 3.19 8.38 0.18
CA GLY A 98 2.58 8.18 -1.14
C GLY A 98 1.72 9.36 -1.56
N SER A 99 1.02 9.97 -0.62
CA SER A 99 0.17 11.13 -0.92
C SER A 99 1.02 12.31 -1.39
N GLN A 100 2.16 12.55 -0.75
CA GLN A 100 3.06 13.63 -1.18
C GLN A 100 3.73 13.29 -2.50
N ALA A 101 4.05 12.02 -2.74
CA ALA A 101 4.58 11.60 -4.03
C ALA A 101 3.58 11.93 -5.15
N ASN A 102 2.32 11.53 -4.97
CA ASN A 102 1.30 11.81 -5.98
C ASN A 102 1.06 13.32 -6.14
N GLY A 103 1.03 14.05 -5.03
CA GLY A 103 0.88 15.51 -5.07
C GLY A 103 1.99 16.19 -5.86
N ALA A 104 3.23 15.75 -5.63
CA ALA A 104 4.37 16.30 -6.36
C ALA A 104 4.26 16.00 -7.86
N VAL A 105 3.83 14.79 -8.21
CA VAL A 105 3.68 14.42 -9.63
C VAL A 105 2.62 15.30 -10.30
N TYR A 106 1.46 15.46 -9.66
CA TYR A 106 0.41 16.32 -10.23
C TYR A 106 0.96 17.74 -10.48
N LEU A 107 1.55 18.34 -9.45
CA LEU A 107 1.99 19.75 -9.55
C LEU A 107 3.20 19.91 -10.48
N ALA A 108 3.99 18.87 -10.67
CA ALA A 108 5.12 18.91 -11.60
C ALA A 108 4.65 18.89 -13.06
N LEU A 109 3.57 18.15 -13.35
CA LEU A 109 3.20 17.85 -14.73
C LEU A 109 2.01 18.67 -15.25
N ILE A 110 1.11 19.08 -14.37
CA ILE A 110 -0.12 19.78 -14.76
C ILE A 110 -0.38 20.96 -13.81
N LYS A 111 -1.43 21.71 -14.07
CA LYS A 111 -1.76 22.93 -13.33
C LYS A 111 -3.07 22.78 -12.55
N PRO A 112 -3.22 23.48 -11.41
CA PRO A 112 -4.52 23.51 -10.72
C PRO A 112 -5.64 23.86 -11.70
N GLY A 113 -6.75 23.15 -11.59
CA GLY A 113 -7.89 23.31 -12.49
C GLY A 113 -7.88 22.39 -13.70
N ASP A 114 -6.72 21.81 -14.04
CA ASP A 114 -6.67 20.82 -15.13
C ASP A 114 -7.51 19.59 -14.78
N THR A 115 -7.97 18.90 -15.83
CA THR A 115 -8.75 17.67 -15.64
C THR A 115 -7.82 16.47 -15.44
N ILE A 116 -8.09 15.69 -14.41
CA ILE A 116 -7.43 14.42 -14.17
C ILE A 116 -8.47 13.29 -14.20
N MET A 117 -8.00 12.08 -14.50
CA MET A 117 -8.86 10.90 -14.43
C MET A 117 -8.19 9.86 -13.56
N GLY A 118 -8.97 9.26 -12.64
CA GLY A 118 -8.46 8.22 -11.72
C GLY A 118 -9.57 7.27 -11.33
N MET A 119 -9.20 6.20 -10.65
CA MET A 119 -10.17 5.19 -10.23
C MET A 119 -11.03 5.73 -9.09
N SER A 120 -12.33 5.48 -9.17
CA SER A 120 -13.29 5.86 -8.13
C SER A 120 -12.90 5.23 -6.79
N LEU A 121 -12.95 6.04 -5.73
CA LEU A 121 -12.69 5.56 -4.37
C LEU A 121 -13.64 4.41 -4.01
N ALA A 122 -14.91 4.53 -4.38
CA ALA A 122 -15.92 3.49 -4.10
C ALA A 122 -15.63 2.18 -4.84
N HIS A 123 -14.86 2.23 -5.92
CA HIS A 123 -14.55 1.05 -6.72
C HIS A 123 -13.12 0.54 -6.50
N GLY A 124 -12.43 1.09 -5.50
CA GLY A 124 -11.09 0.58 -5.15
C GLY A 124 -9.93 1.51 -5.42
N GLY A 125 -10.19 2.75 -5.84
CA GLY A 125 -9.14 3.75 -6.03
C GLY A 125 -8.60 4.28 -4.72
N HIS A 126 -7.55 5.08 -4.81
CA HIS A 126 -6.97 5.73 -3.63
C HIS A 126 -7.53 7.15 -3.49
N LEU A 127 -7.50 7.68 -2.27
CA LEU A 127 -7.92 9.06 -1.99
C LEU A 127 -7.24 10.06 -2.94
N THR A 128 -5.95 9.88 -3.18
CA THR A 128 -5.17 10.83 -3.99
C THR A 128 -5.39 10.66 -5.49
N HIS A 129 -6.32 9.81 -5.90
CA HIS A 129 -6.65 9.63 -7.31
C HIS A 129 -7.88 10.45 -7.72
N GLY A 130 -8.16 11.56 -7.01
CA GLY A 130 -9.21 12.49 -7.38
C GLY A 130 -10.45 12.46 -6.50
N ALA A 131 -10.38 11.85 -5.32
CA ALA A 131 -11.54 11.86 -4.42
C ALA A 131 -11.84 13.26 -3.90
N UNK A 132 -12.89 13.60 -3.91
CA UNK A 132 -13.36 14.79 -3.58
C UNK A 132 -12.98 15.32 -2.37
N VAL A 133 -12.89 14.47 -1.32
CA VAL A 133 -12.43 14.90 0.01
C VAL A 133 -10.93 15.16 0.08
N ASN A 134 -10.21 14.76 -0.92
CA ASN A 134 -8.75 14.83 -0.97
C ASN A 134 -8.29 16.05 -1.77
N VAL A 135 -7.08 16.52 -1.47
CA VAL A 135 -6.46 17.64 -2.20
C VAL A 135 -6.55 17.43 -3.72
N SER A 136 -6.34 16.18 -4.19
CA SER A 136 -6.39 15.90 -5.63
C SER A 136 -7.74 16.22 -6.26
N GLY A 137 -8.83 15.92 -5.54
CA GLY A 137 -10.18 16.23 -6.05
C GLY A 137 -10.62 17.67 -5.76
N ARG A 138 -9.87 18.39 -4.93
CA ARG A 138 -10.20 19.78 -4.58
C ARG A 138 -9.53 20.78 -5.48
N ILE A 139 -8.34 20.48 -6.00
CA ILE A 139 -7.61 21.44 -6.84
C ILE A 139 -7.61 21.08 -8.32
N PHE A 140 -8.00 19.86 -8.65
CA PHE A 140 -8.12 19.42 -10.06
C PHE A 140 -9.57 19.07 -10.37
N ASN A 141 -9.91 19.14 -11.66
CA ASN A 141 -11.21 18.70 -12.12
C ASN A 141 -11.15 17.16 -12.30
N ALA A 142 -11.66 16.43 -11.32
CA ALA A 142 -11.48 14.98 -11.28
C ALA A 142 -12.63 14.22 -11.94
N VAL A 143 -12.28 13.36 -12.89
CA VAL A 143 -13.20 12.42 -13.54
C VAL A 143 -12.82 11.03 -13.04
N GLN A 144 -13.80 10.19 -12.72
CA GLN A 144 -13.50 8.88 -12.13
C GLN A 144 -14.02 7.75 -12.98
N TYR A 145 -13.14 6.79 -13.31
CA TYR A 145 -13.55 5.54 -13.93
C TYR A 145 -13.78 4.49 -12.84
N GLY A 146 -14.41 3.41 -13.22
CA GLY A 146 -14.77 2.39 -12.24
C GLY A 146 -14.69 0.98 -12.77
N LEU A 147 -15.43 0.11 -12.08
CA LEU A 147 -15.51 -1.30 -12.40
C LEU A 147 -16.73 -1.59 -13.28
N ASN A 148 -16.63 -2.65 -14.06
CA ASN A 148 -17.79 -3.32 -14.57
C ASN A 148 -18.45 -4.02 -13.37
N LEU A 149 -19.69 -3.64 -13.07
CA LEU A 149 -20.34 -4.10 -11.82
C LEU A 149 -20.71 -5.58 -11.86
N ASP A 150 -20.80 -6.18 -13.05
CA ASP A 150 -21.11 -7.61 -13.15
C ASP A 150 -19.88 -8.48 -12.93
N THR A 151 -18.71 -8.01 -13.40
CA THR A 151 -17.46 -8.80 -13.30
C THR A 151 -16.61 -8.43 -12.11
N GLY A 152 -16.75 -7.22 -11.58
CA GLY A 152 -15.87 -6.70 -10.53
C GLY A 152 -14.50 -6.33 -11.04
N GLU A 153 -14.31 -6.24 -12.36
CA GLU A 153 -13.03 -5.86 -12.95
C GLU A 153 -13.11 -4.46 -13.56
N ILE A 154 -11.95 -3.82 -13.71
CA ILE A 154 -11.89 -2.46 -14.28
C ILE A 154 -12.58 -2.43 -15.65
N ASP A 155 -13.45 -1.43 -15.85
CA ASP A 155 -14.13 -1.22 -17.12
C ASP A 155 -13.27 -0.32 -18.00
N TYR A 156 -12.37 -0.93 -18.76
CA TYR A 156 -11.43 -0.19 -19.61
C TYR A 156 -12.14 0.57 -20.74
N ASP A 157 -13.22 0.01 -21.27
CA ASP A 157 -13.96 0.68 -22.33
C ASP A 157 -14.64 1.94 -21.80
N GLU A 158 -15.20 1.88 -20.61
CA GLU A 158 -15.78 3.05 -19.96
C GLU A 158 -14.70 4.08 -19.64
N ALA A 159 -13.53 3.63 -19.17
CA ALA A 159 -12.40 4.53 -18.92
C ALA A 159 -12.00 5.27 -20.20
N GLU A 160 -11.93 4.56 -21.32
CA GLU A 160 -11.61 5.19 -22.61
C GLU A 160 -12.68 6.19 -23.02
N ARG A 161 -13.95 5.82 -22.89
CA ARG A 161 -15.07 6.71 -23.21
C ARG A 161 -15.00 8.01 -22.41
N LEU A 162 -14.71 7.89 -21.11
CA LEU A 162 -14.58 9.05 -20.22
C LEU A 162 -13.37 9.91 -20.61
N ALA A 163 -12.25 9.29 -20.94
CA ALA A 163 -11.05 10.02 -21.37
C ALA A 163 -11.32 10.82 -22.65
N LEU A 164 -11.97 10.20 -23.64
CA LEU A 164 -12.31 10.88 -24.89
C LEU A 164 -13.28 12.03 -24.66
N LYS A 165 -14.23 11.85 -23.74
CA LYS A 165 -15.24 12.88 -23.42
C LYS A 165 -14.64 14.07 -22.68
N HIS A 166 -13.76 13.81 -21.72
CA HIS A 166 -13.29 14.84 -20.78
C HIS A 166 -11.87 15.36 -21.04
N ASN A 167 -11.12 14.70 -21.92
CA ASN A 167 -9.76 15.12 -22.30
C ASN A 167 -8.87 15.42 -21.07
N PRO A 168 -8.67 14.46 -20.17
CA PRO A 168 -7.80 14.71 -19.01
C PRO A 168 -6.37 14.99 -19.46
N LYS A 169 -5.67 15.82 -18.68
CA LYS A 169 -4.24 16.10 -18.88
C LYS A 169 -3.38 15.01 -18.27
N LEU A 170 -3.93 14.26 -17.31
CA LEU A 170 -3.20 13.21 -16.60
C LEU A 170 -4.18 12.11 -16.20
N ILE A 171 -3.79 10.86 -16.45
CA ILE A 171 -4.54 9.68 -16.04
C ILE A 171 -3.73 8.98 -14.95
N MET A 172 -4.34 8.84 -13.77
CA MET A 172 -3.74 8.16 -12.62
C MET A 172 -4.29 6.74 -12.58
N THR A 173 -3.39 5.75 -12.66
CA THR A 173 -3.78 4.34 -12.59
C THR A 173 -3.22 3.73 -11.31
N GLY A 174 -3.83 2.64 -10.87
CA GLY A 174 -3.47 2.01 -9.62
C GLY A 174 -4.67 1.96 -8.69
N PHE A 175 -4.51 1.29 -7.55
CA PHE A 175 -5.66 0.95 -6.71
C PHE A 175 -5.25 0.73 -5.25
N SER A 176 -6.26 0.73 -4.39
CA SER A 176 -6.15 0.32 -2.99
C SER A 176 -6.90 -0.99 -2.74
N ALA A 177 -7.88 -1.33 -3.57
CA ALA A 177 -8.76 -2.47 -3.31
C ALA A 177 -9.21 -3.14 -4.60
N TYR A 178 -8.26 -3.61 -5.39
CA TYR A 178 -8.53 -4.31 -6.65
C TYR A 178 -7.70 -5.58 -6.67
N SER A 179 -8.31 -6.70 -7.00
CA SER A 179 -7.68 -8.01 -6.83
C SER A 179 -7.14 -8.64 -8.11
N ARG A 180 -7.32 -7.99 -9.26
CA ARG A 180 -6.90 -8.59 -10.53
C ARG A 180 -5.70 -7.88 -11.13
N ILE A 181 -5.17 -8.42 -12.21
CA ILE A 181 -4.09 -7.78 -12.96
C ILE A 181 -4.64 -6.50 -13.60
N LEU A 182 -3.92 -5.39 -13.41
CA LEU A 182 -4.25 -4.14 -14.07
C LEU A 182 -3.50 -4.08 -15.39
N ASP A 183 -4.22 -3.83 -16.48
CA ASP A 183 -3.63 -3.76 -17.82
C ASP A 183 -3.06 -2.34 -18.04
N TRP A 184 -1.79 -2.18 -17.67
CA TRP A 184 -1.11 -0.87 -17.80
C TRP A 184 -1.04 -0.40 -19.25
N GLN A 185 -0.85 -1.33 -20.20
CA GLN A 185 -0.76 -0.96 -21.61
C GLN A 185 -2.07 -0.42 -22.14
N ARG A 186 -3.19 -0.99 -21.69
CA ARG A 186 -4.51 -0.48 -22.11
C ARG A 186 -4.66 1.00 -21.67
N PHE A 187 -4.21 1.33 -20.46
CA PHE A 187 -4.23 2.73 -20.01
C PHE A 187 -3.23 3.60 -20.77
N ARG A 188 -2.07 3.06 -21.15
CA ARG A 188 -1.12 3.79 -22.00
C ARG A 188 -1.78 4.17 -23.31
N ASP A 189 -2.48 3.21 -23.92
CA ASP A 189 -3.17 3.45 -25.17
C ASP A 189 -4.26 4.53 -25.02
N ILE A 190 -5.01 4.48 -23.91
CA ILE A 190 -6.05 5.49 -23.63
C ILE A 190 -5.41 6.88 -23.47
N ALA A 191 -4.34 6.96 -22.66
CA ALA A 191 -3.66 8.24 -22.42
C ALA A 191 -3.12 8.82 -23.73
N ASP A 192 -2.53 7.98 -24.58
CA ASP A 192 -1.97 8.43 -25.85
C ASP A 192 -3.07 9.02 -26.78
N LYS A 193 -4.29 8.43 -26.76
CA LYS A 193 -5.38 8.92 -27.58
C LYS A 193 -5.79 10.34 -27.24
N VAL A 194 -5.62 10.75 -25.98
CA VAL A 194 -6.02 12.09 -25.53
C VAL A 194 -4.84 13.00 -25.22
N GLY A 195 -3.61 12.51 -25.42
CA GLY A 195 -2.41 13.30 -25.15
C GLY A 195 -2.16 13.54 -23.67
N ALA A 196 -2.59 12.62 -22.82
CA ALA A 196 -2.44 12.75 -21.36
C ALA A 196 -1.14 12.10 -20.88
N TYR A 197 -0.61 12.63 -19.77
CA TYR A 197 0.41 11.88 -19.02
C TYR A 197 -0.23 10.65 -18.40
N LEU A 198 0.49 9.54 -18.38
CA LEU A 198 0.10 8.34 -17.66
C LEU A 198 0.94 8.21 -16.41
N VAL A 199 0.29 8.19 -15.26
CA VAL A 199 0.96 7.98 -13.96
C VAL A 199 0.42 6.69 -13.36
N SER A 200 1.32 5.84 -12.89
CA SER A 200 0.92 4.55 -12.31
C SER A 200 1.35 4.50 -10.85
N ASP A 201 0.36 4.42 -9.98
CA ASP A 201 0.56 4.30 -8.52
C ASP A 201 0.53 2.82 -8.17
N ILE A 202 1.72 2.26 -7.91
CA ILE A 202 1.84 0.82 -7.63
C ILE A 202 1.92 0.51 -6.14
N ALA A 203 1.52 1.44 -5.29
CA ALA A 203 1.73 1.31 -3.83
C ALA A 203 1.35 -0.06 -3.28
N HIS A 204 0.19 -0.57 -3.65
CA HIS A 204 -0.27 -1.86 -3.12
C HIS A 204 0.50 -3.05 -3.65
N VAL A 205 0.97 -2.98 -4.89
CA VAL A 205 1.61 -4.14 -5.54
C VAL A 205 3.12 -3.97 -5.74
N ALA A 206 3.73 -2.94 -5.15
CA ALA A 206 5.14 -2.65 -5.38
C ALA A 206 6.05 -3.84 -5.05
N GLY A 207 5.78 -4.53 -3.95
CA GLY A 207 6.58 -5.71 -3.58
C GLY A 207 6.44 -6.83 -4.58
N LEU A 208 5.23 -7.04 -5.10
CA LEU A 208 4.97 -8.07 -6.10
C LEU A 208 5.66 -7.73 -7.42
N ILE A 209 5.64 -6.45 -7.79
CA ILE A 209 6.33 -5.97 -9.00
C ILE A 209 7.84 -6.13 -8.85
N ALA A 210 8.39 -5.73 -7.71
CA ALA A 210 9.82 -5.87 -7.44
C ALA A 210 10.27 -7.32 -7.54
N ALA A 211 9.41 -8.26 -7.12
CA ALA A 211 9.70 -9.69 -7.18
C ALA A 211 9.43 -10.31 -8.57
N GLY A 212 8.86 -9.53 -9.48
CA GLY A 212 8.59 -10.02 -10.84
C GLY A 212 7.34 -10.89 -10.97
N ILE A 213 6.42 -10.82 -10.01
CA ILE A 213 5.22 -11.66 -10.02
C ILE A 213 3.92 -10.89 -10.26
N TYR A 214 4.01 -9.60 -10.55
CA TYR A 214 2.90 -8.76 -11.00
C TYR A 214 3.48 -7.85 -12.09
N PRO A 215 2.74 -7.61 -13.18
CA PRO A 215 3.32 -6.83 -14.29
C PRO A 215 3.67 -5.41 -13.87
N SER A 216 4.80 -4.93 -14.36
CA SER A 216 5.34 -3.62 -14.02
C SER A 216 4.92 -2.55 -15.04
N PRO A 217 4.49 -1.38 -14.58
CA PRO A 217 4.22 -0.26 -15.49
C PRO A 217 5.44 0.64 -15.73
N ILE A 218 6.60 0.36 -15.12
CA ILE A 218 7.73 1.32 -15.09
C ILE A 218 8.16 1.77 -16.49
N LYS A 219 8.19 0.86 -17.45
CA LYS A 219 8.60 1.19 -18.83
C LYS A 219 7.43 1.64 -19.70
N ILE A 220 6.20 1.60 -19.17
CA ILE A 220 4.98 1.98 -19.89
C ILE A 220 4.52 3.39 -19.49
N ALA A 221 4.41 3.64 -18.18
CA ALA A 221 3.94 4.93 -17.66
C ALA A 221 5.00 6.02 -17.82
N ASP A 222 4.56 7.27 -17.84
CA ASP A 222 5.48 8.41 -17.81
C ASP A 222 6.14 8.55 -16.45
N VAL A 223 5.37 8.28 -15.37
CA VAL A 223 5.88 8.33 -13.98
C VAL A 223 5.21 7.21 -13.21
N THR A 224 5.97 6.60 -12.28
CA THR A 224 5.44 5.60 -11.37
C THR A 224 5.67 6.07 -9.93
N THR A 225 4.63 6.02 -9.11
CA THR A 225 4.71 6.35 -7.69
C THR A 225 4.43 5.11 -6.86
N THR A 226 4.92 5.11 -5.63
CA THR A 226 4.59 4.06 -4.67
C THR A 226 4.80 4.55 -3.24
N THR A 227 4.16 3.87 -2.31
CA THR A 227 4.59 3.86 -0.92
C THR A 227 5.67 2.80 -0.78
N THR A 228 6.36 2.82 0.36
CA THR A 228 7.43 1.84 0.60
C THR A 228 7.06 0.80 1.66
N HIS A 229 5.83 0.87 2.23
CA HIS A 229 5.50 0.15 3.47
C HIS A 229 4.37 -0.89 3.36
N LYS A 230 3.93 -1.26 2.15
CA LYS A 230 2.87 -2.27 1.98
C LYS A 230 3.50 -3.60 1.61
N THR A 231 3.26 -4.10 0.39
CA THR A 231 3.91 -5.34 -0.05
C THR A 231 5.42 -5.21 -0.10
N LEU A 232 5.95 -4.00 -0.30
CA LEU A 232 7.39 -3.77 -0.35
C LEU A 232 8.06 -3.94 1.03
N ARG A 233 7.29 -3.84 2.11
CA ARG A 233 7.74 -4.17 3.46
C ARG A 233 8.86 -3.26 4.00
N GLY A 234 8.86 -2.00 3.60
CA GLY A 234 9.83 -1.00 4.06
C GLY A 234 9.24 -0.02 5.07
N PRO A 235 9.93 1.10 5.30
CA PRO A 235 9.43 2.12 6.23
C PRO A 235 8.22 2.83 5.60
N ARG A 236 7.38 3.42 6.43
CA ARG A 236 6.26 4.25 5.97
C ARG A 236 6.83 5.49 5.29
N SER A 237 6.66 5.58 3.96
CA SER A 237 7.17 6.69 3.18
C SER A 237 6.72 6.55 1.72
N GLY A 238 7.30 7.37 0.82
CA GLY A 238 6.99 7.37 -0.61
C GLY A 238 8.21 7.28 -1.51
N LEU A 239 7.94 7.11 -2.80
CA LEU A 239 8.99 6.96 -3.82
C LEU A 239 8.38 7.33 -5.16
N ILE A 240 9.14 8.07 -5.98
CA ILE A 240 8.76 8.37 -7.37
C ILE A 240 9.88 7.87 -8.28
N MET A 241 9.52 7.27 -9.41
CA MET A 241 10.51 6.74 -10.34
C MET A 241 9.94 6.71 -11.75
N GLY A 242 10.77 6.43 -12.72
CA GLY A 242 10.27 6.36 -14.08
C GLY A 242 11.27 5.84 -15.09
N LYS A 243 10.78 5.71 -16.32
CA LYS A 243 11.61 5.43 -17.49
C LYS A 243 12.35 6.70 -17.90
N ALA A 244 13.38 6.55 -18.72
CA ALA A 244 14.24 7.67 -19.13
C ALA A 244 13.42 8.81 -19.75
N ASN A 245 13.50 9.97 -19.14
CA ASN A 245 12.92 11.22 -19.63
C ASN A 245 13.46 12.37 -18.77
N ASP A 246 14.48 13.07 -19.29
CA ASP A 246 15.17 14.09 -18.51
C ASP A 246 14.26 15.25 -18.11
N ASP A 247 13.33 15.63 -18.96
CA ASP A 247 12.42 16.74 -18.67
C ASP A 247 11.49 16.39 -17.49
N ILE A 248 10.91 15.21 -17.54
CA ILE A 248 10.02 14.75 -16.47
C ILE A 248 10.82 14.60 -15.16
N GLU A 249 11.99 13.97 -15.24
CA GLU A 249 12.83 13.80 -14.04
C GLU A 249 13.13 15.14 -13.37
N LYS A 250 13.55 16.14 -14.18
CA LYS A 250 13.84 17.49 -13.65
C LYS A 250 12.62 18.12 -12.99
N LYS A 251 11.46 18.02 -13.64
CA LYS A 251 10.23 18.60 -13.12
C LYS A 251 9.82 17.94 -11.78
N ILE A 252 9.93 16.62 -11.71
CA ILE A 252 9.59 15.88 -10.51
C ILE A 252 10.55 16.25 -9.37
N ASN A 253 11.86 16.22 -9.64
CA ASN A 253 12.84 16.53 -8.60
C ASN A 253 12.66 17.94 -8.08
N PHE A 254 12.40 18.91 -8.96
CA PHE A 254 12.16 20.29 -8.55
C PHE A 254 10.88 20.40 -7.71
N MET A 255 9.83 19.67 -8.09
CA MET A 255 8.58 19.77 -7.36
C MET A 255 8.64 19.07 -6.00
N VAL A 256 9.41 17.99 -5.87
CA VAL A 256 9.62 17.38 -4.57
C VAL A 256 10.37 18.34 -3.67
N PHE A 257 11.51 18.86 -4.15
CA PHE A 257 12.28 19.88 -3.43
C PHE A 257 12.81 20.89 -4.44
N PRO A 258 12.53 22.17 -4.27
CA PRO A 258 11.87 22.83 -3.14
C PRO A 258 10.35 22.98 -3.25
N GLY A 259 9.71 22.38 -4.23
CA GLY A 259 8.31 22.64 -4.54
C GLY A 259 7.33 22.31 -3.42
N MET A 260 7.43 21.12 -2.85
CA MET A 260 6.48 20.66 -1.83
C MET A 260 7.11 20.38 -0.47
N GLN A 261 8.38 20.02 -0.44
CA GLN A 261 9.06 19.62 0.79
C GLN A 261 10.30 20.47 1.03
N GLY A 262 10.78 20.45 2.28
CA GLY A 262 12.05 21.03 2.68
C GLY A 262 13.05 19.91 2.96
N GLY A 263 13.59 19.90 4.18
CA GLY A 263 14.58 18.90 4.57
C GLY A 263 14.04 17.48 4.51
N PRO A 264 14.71 16.60 3.78
CA PRO A 264 14.28 15.21 3.71
C PRO A 264 14.54 14.47 5.02
N LEU A 265 13.78 13.38 5.21
CA LEU A 265 13.90 12.56 6.43
C LEU A 265 15.02 11.54 6.21
N MET A 266 16.24 11.89 6.56
CA MET A 266 17.41 11.07 6.22
C MET A 266 17.39 9.70 6.91
N HIS A 267 16.84 9.62 8.11
CA HIS A 267 16.68 8.34 8.82
C HIS A 267 15.69 7.43 8.11
N VAL A 268 14.65 7.98 7.48
CA VAL A 268 13.69 7.18 6.72
C VAL A 268 14.29 6.78 5.37
N ILE A 269 15.04 7.68 4.72
CA ILE A 269 15.73 7.35 3.47
C ILE A 269 16.72 6.21 3.70
N ALA A 270 17.46 6.22 4.82
CA ALA A 270 18.33 5.11 5.18
C ALA A 270 17.55 3.81 5.35
N ALA A 271 16.37 3.89 5.97
CA ALA A 271 15.49 2.71 6.12
C ALA A 271 15.00 2.20 4.77
N LYS A 272 14.74 3.10 3.81
CA LYS A 272 14.41 2.71 2.42
C LYS A 272 15.58 1.95 1.80
N ALA A 273 16.80 2.46 1.97
CA ALA A 273 17.99 1.79 1.41
C ALA A 273 18.11 0.35 1.94
N VAL A 274 17.85 0.16 3.23
CA VAL A 274 17.83 -1.17 3.85
C VAL A 274 16.74 -2.04 3.23
N ALA A 275 15.52 -1.53 3.18
CA ALA A 275 14.38 -2.29 2.67
C ALA A 275 14.57 -2.70 1.21
N PHE A 276 15.12 -1.80 0.39
CA PHE A 276 15.36 -2.11 -1.02
C PHE A 276 16.43 -3.20 -1.16
N LYS A 277 17.45 -3.17 -0.30
CA LYS A 277 18.47 -4.23 -0.31
C LYS A 277 17.85 -5.58 0.07
N GLU A 278 17.00 -5.60 1.10
CA GLU A 278 16.28 -6.83 1.47
C GLU A 278 15.40 -7.33 0.34
N ALA A 279 14.75 -6.41 -0.39
CA ALA A 279 13.84 -6.77 -1.48
C ALA A 279 14.58 -7.36 -2.69
N MET A 280 15.89 -7.14 -2.80
CA MET A 280 16.69 -7.72 -3.88
C MET A 280 17.18 -9.14 -3.57
N LEU A 281 16.99 -9.62 -2.34
CA LEU A 281 17.43 -10.97 -1.96
C LEU A 281 16.44 -12.02 -2.51
N PRO A 282 16.94 -13.23 -2.84
CA PRO A 282 16.06 -14.30 -3.32
C PRO A 282 14.91 -14.63 -2.37
N GLU A 283 15.12 -14.50 -1.07
CA GLU A 283 14.11 -14.76 -0.06
C GLU A 283 12.89 -13.85 -0.22
N PHE A 284 13.10 -12.63 -0.72
CA PHE A 284 11.99 -11.70 -0.93
C PHE A 284 11.05 -12.19 -2.04
N LYS A 285 11.61 -12.76 -3.09
CA LYS A 285 10.79 -13.34 -4.17
C LYS A 285 9.98 -14.53 -3.65
N THR A 286 10.61 -15.38 -2.87
CA THR A 286 9.93 -16.53 -2.22
C THR A 286 8.80 -16.02 -1.34
N TYR A 287 9.06 -14.98 -0.56
CA TYR A 287 8.05 -14.35 0.30
C TYR A 287 6.86 -13.85 -0.51
N GLN A 288 7.11 -13.11 -1.59
CA GLN A 288 6.02 -12.54 -2.39
C GLN A 288 5.19 -13.62 -3.08
N LYS A 289 5.82 -14.70 -3.53
CA LYS A 289 5.08 -15.85 -4.07
C LYS A 289 4.16 -16.43 -3.01
N GLN A 290 4.66 -16.55 -1.77
CA GLN A 290 3.85 -17.07 -0.67
C GLN A 290 2.69 -16.13 -0.32
N VAL A 291 2.90 -14.82 -0.44
CA VAL A 291 1.82 -13.83 -0.22
C VAL A 291 0.64 -14.13 -1.14
N VAL A 292 0.91 -14.36 -2.42
CA VAL A 292 -0.15 -14.64 -3.40
C VAL A 292 -0.77 -16.02 -3.14
N LYS A 293 0.03 -17.03 -2.85
CA LYS A 293 -0.47 -18.37 -2.52
C LYS A 293 -1.42 -18.33 -1.33
N ASN A 294 -1.05 -17.55 -0.30
CA ASN A 294 -1.89 -17.42 0.90
C ASN A 294 -3.23 -16.75 0.57
N ALA A 295 -3.21 -15.69 -0.24
CA ALA A 295 -4.44 -15.00 -0.64
C ALA A 295 -5.36 -15.97 -1.41
N ARG A 296 -4.80 -16.72 -2.35
CA ARG A 296 -5.58 -17.68 -3.15
C ARG A 296 -6.14 -18.81 -2.28
N ALA A 297 -5.35 -19.29 -1.30
CA ALA A 297 -5.81 -20.34 -0.39
C ALA A 297 -7.00 -19.86 0.44
N MET A 298 -6.97 -18.60 0.89
CA MET A 298 -8.09 -18.02 1.63
C MET A 298 -9.32 -17.89 0.74
N VAL A 299 -9.18 -17.37 -0.47
CA VAL A 299 -10.28 -17.25 -1.44
C VAL A 299 -10.97 -18.60 -1.65
N LYS A 300 -10.18 -19.65 -1.81
CA LYS A 300 -10.72 -21.00 -2.03
C LYS A 300 -11.62 -21.43 -0.87
N VAL A 301 -11.23 -21.14 0.35
CA VAL A 301 -12.05 -21.46 1.53
C VAL A 301 -13.37 -20.69 1.51
N PHE A 302 -13.32 -19.37 1.29
CA PHE A 302 -14.54 -18.55 1.23
C PHE A 302 -15.50 -19.09 0.18
N LYS A 303 -15.01 -19.37 -1.01
CA LYS A 303 -15.85 -19.88 -2.10
C LYS A 303 -16.44 -21.26 -1.76
N SER A 304 -15.66 -22.14 -1.15
CA SER A 304 -16.14 -23.48 -0.76
C SER A 304 -17.24 -23.39 0.30
N ARG A 305 -17.27 -22.29 1.06
CA ARG A 305 -18.30 -22.07 2.10
C ARG A 305 -19.43 -21.16 1.60
N GLY A 306 -19.50 -20.91 0.30
CA GLY A 306 -20.61 -20.18 -0.31
C GLY A 306 -20.57 -18.69 -0.06
N ILE A 307 -19.40 -18.13 0.19
CA ILE A 307 -19.24 -16.69 0.45
C ILE A 307 -18.63 -16.05 -0.81
N ASN A 308 -19.26 -15.00 -1.30
CA ASN A 308 -18.89 -14.37 -2.56
C ASN A 308 -17.60 -13.57 -2.44
N ILE A 309 -16.74 -13.72 -3.46
CA ILE A 309 -15.50 -12.94 -3.59
C ILE A 309 -15.65 -12.05 -4.82
N VAL A 310 -15.40 -10.76 -4.66
CA VAL A 310 -15.48 -9.82 -5.79
C VAL A 310 -14.52 -10.26 -6.87
N SER A 311 -14.98 -10.24 -8.12
CA SER A 311 -14.27 -10.74 -9.31
C SER A 311 -13.94 -12.23 -9.28
N GLY A 312 -14.41 -12.97 -8.30
CA GLY A 312 -14.28 -14.43 -8.23
C GLY A 312 -12.91 -14.94 -7.78
N GLY A 313 -11.97 -14.06 -7.45
CA GLY A 313 -10.64 -14.53 -7.04
C GLY A 313 -9.63 -13.40 -6.91
N THR A 314 -8.36 -13.77 -6.94
CA THR A 314 -7.29 -12.79 -6.82
C THR A 314 -6.04 -13.19 -7.59
N ASP A 315 -5.37 -12.19 -8.15
CA ASP A 315 -4.07 -12.32 -8.83
C ASP A 315 -2.96 -11.65 -8.03
N ASN A 316 -3.28 -11.14 -6.83
CA ASN A 316 -2.28 -10.41 -6.05
C ASN A 316 -2.40 -10.76 -4.56
N HIS A 317 -2.18 -9.79 -3.68
CA HIS A 317 -2.07 -9.98 -2.23
C HIS A 317 -3.37 -9.73 -1.49
N LEU A 318 -4.42 -9.30 -2.19
CA LEU A 318 -5.68 -8.90 -1.53
C LEU A 318 -6.89 -9.45 -2.25
N PHE A 319 -8.02 -9.43 -1.56
CA PHE A 319 -9.32 -9.73 -2.16
C PHE A 319 -10.41 -9.09 -1.31
N LEU A 320 -11.59 -8.94 -1.92
CA LEU A 320 -12.76 -8.37 -1.24
C LEU A 320 -13.81 -9.45 -1.04
N VAL A 321 -14.31 -9.53 0.18
CA VAL A 321 -15.41 -10.43 0.54
C VAL A 321 -16.71 -9.66 0.40
N ASP A 322 -17.64 -10.17 -0.41
CA ASP A 322 -18.94 -9.55 -0.68
C ASP A 322 -19.98 -10.20 0.22
N LEU A 323 -20.54 -9.40 1.13
CA LEU A 323 -21.50 -9.89 2.13
C LEU A 323 -22.95 -9.54 1.81
N ILE A 324 -23.22 -8.99 0.61
CA ILE A 324 -24.57 -8.52 0.25
C ILE A 324 -25.58 -9.66 0.42
N SER A 325 -25.29 -10.83 -0.16
CA SER A 325 -26.21 -11.97 -0.12
C SER A 325 -26.41 -12.54 1.29
N ARG A 326 -25.46 -12.27 2.18
CA ARG A 326 -25.54 -12.71 3.58
C ARG A 326 -26.28 -11.72 4.46
N LYS A 327 -26.60 -10.53 3.93
CA LYS A 327 -27.29 -9.46 4.67
C LYS A 327 -26.52 -9.04 5.91
N ILE A 328 -25.19 -9.03 5.80
CA ILE A 328 -24.24 -8.63 6.87
C ILE A 328 -23.50 -7.40 6.38
N THR A 329 -23.28 -6.43 7.26
CA THR A 329 -22.49 -5.25 6.87
C THR A 329 -21.00 -5.47 7.17
N GLY A 330 -20.17 -4.73 6.43
CA GLY A 330 -18.73 -4.72 6.70
C GLY A 330 -18.44 -4.23 8.11
N LYS A 331 -19.19 -3.23 8.57
CA LYS A 331 -19.03 -2.67 9.92
C LYS A 331 -19.28 -3.73 11.00
N GLU A 332 -20.34 -4.52 10.86
CA GLU A 332 -20.65 -5.58 11.83
C GLU A 332 -19.56 -6.65 11.84
N LEU A 333 -19.13 -7.08 10.66
CA LEU A 333 -18.12 -8.14 10.58
C LEU A 333 -16.75 -7.65 11.05
N ASP A 334 -16.35 -6.44 10.69
CA ASP A 334 -15.11 -5.84 11.17
C ASP A 334 -15.07 -5.84 12.71
N ALA A 335 -16.17 -5.42 13.34
CA ALA A 335 -16.22 -5.38 14.80
C ALA A 335 -16.14 -6.79 15.41
N ALA A 336 -16.88 -7.75 14.85
CA ALA A 336 -16.87 -9.13 15.36
C ALA A 336 -15.47 -9.77 15.22
N LEU A 337 -14.84 -9.58 14.07
CA LEU A 337 -13.49 -10.09 13.84
C LEU A 337 -12.48 -9.44 14.79
N GLY A 338 -12.63 -8.14 15.04
CA GLY A 338 -11.76 -7.45 15.99
C GLY A 338 -11.84 -8.06 17.39
N ARG A 339 -13.04 -8.44 17.84
CA ARG A 339 -13.21 -9.09 19.14
C ARG A 339 -12.52 -10.46 19.17
N ALA A 340 -12.36 -11.10 18.02
CA ALA A 340 -11.68 -12.39 17.91
C ALA A 340 -10.20 -12.24 17.56
N PHE A 341 -9.67 -11.02 17.61
CA PHE A 341 -8.25 -10.71 17.33
C PHE A 341 -7.86 -10.96 15.87
N ILE A 342 -8.81 -10.74 14.95
CA ILE A 342 -8.55 -10.73 13.50
C ILE A 342 -8.85 -9.32 13.00
N THR A 343 -7.84 -8.66 12.44
CA THR A 343 -7.93 -7.26 12.03
C THR A 343 -8.11 -7.15 10.52
N VAL A 344 -9.24 -6.59 10.10
CA VAL A 344 -9.55 -6.33 8.69
C VAL A 344 -10.01 -4.87 8.56
N ASN A 345 -10.36 -4.44 7.35
CA ASN A 345 -11.08 -3.18 7.18
C ASN A 345 -12.35 -3.41 6.38
N LYS A 346 -13.40 -2.67 6.75
CA LYS A 346 -14.64 -2.68 5.97
C LYS A 346 -14.35 -2.02 4.61
N ASN A 347 -15.04 -2.48 3.57
CA ASN A 347 -14.78 -2.04 2.19
C ASN A 347 -16.06 -2.13 1.36
N ALA A 348 -16.33 -1.10 0.56
CA ALA A 348 -17.44 -1.15 -0.38
C ALA A 348 -17.21 -2.25 -1.42
N VAL A 349 -18.30 -2.83 -1.89
CA VAL A 349 -18.27 -3.84 -2.96
C VAL A 349 -19.15 -3.36 -4.11
N PRO A 350 -19.02 -3.96 -5.33
CA PRO A 350 -19.89 -3.56 -6.44
C PRO A 350 -21.36 -3.71 -6.08
N ASN A 351 -22.16 -2.72 -6.49
CA ASN A 351 -23.59 -2.66 -6.19
C ASN A 351 -23.92 -2.56 -4.70
N ASP A 352 -23.00 -2.00 -3.92
CA ASP A 352 -23.15 -1.93 -2.47
C ASP A 352 -24.35 -1.06 -2.09
N PRO A 353 -25.36 -1.60 -1.36
CA PRO A 353 -26.50 -0.81 -0.94
C PRO A 353 -26.23 0.06 0.31
N GLN A 354 -25.08 -0.09 0.94
CA GLN A 354 -24.75 0.62 2.17
C GLN A 354 -23.89 1.86 1.92
N SER A 355 -23.89 2.77 2.88
CA SER A 355 -23.03 3.95 2.81
C SER A 355 -21.54 3.57 2.96
N PRO A 356 -20.62 4.45 2.55
CA PRO A 356 -19.18 4.16 2.73
C PRO A 356 -18.75 3.95 4.18
N PHE A 357 -19.53 4.43 5.14
CA PHE A 357 -19.20 4.27 6.57
C PHE A 357 -19.65 2.93 7.12
N VAL A 358 -20.45 2.19 6.38
CA VAL A 358 -21.01 0.89 6.79
C VAL A 358 -20.49 -0.23 5.90
N THR A 359 -20.66 -0.11 4.60
CA THR A 359 -20.29 -1.05 3.53
C THR A 359 -20.97 -2.42 3.64
N SER A 360 -20.83 -3.21 2.58
CA SER A 360 -21.30 -4.60 2.58
C SER A 360 -20.16 -5.57 2.32
N GLY A 361 -18.95 -5.17 2.67
CA GLY A 361 -17.79 -6.03 2.46
C GLY A 361 -16.64 -5.73 3.39
N ILE A 362 -15.65 -6.60 3.33
CA ILE A 362 -14.36 -6.40 3.98
C ILE A 362 -13.25 -6.66 2.97
N ARG A 363 -12.11 -6.01 3.17
CA ARG A 363 -10.90 -6.26 2.38
C ARG A 363 -9.94 -7.07 3.24
N ILE A 364 -9.34 -8.09 2.62
CA ILE A 364 -8.37 -8.98 3.26
C ILE A 364 -7.10 -8.98 2.44
N GLY A 365 -5.96 -8.88 3.12
CA GLY A 365 -4.66 -8.99 2.49
C GLY A 365 -3.70 -9.85 3.31
N THR A 366 -2.74 -10.43 2.64
CA THR A 366 -1.89 -11.46 3.24
C THR A 366 -0.42 -11.08 3.47
N PRO A 367 0.05 -9.85 3.20
CA PRO A 367 1.48 -9.56 3.43
C PRO A 367 1.93 -9.77 4.86
N ALA A 368 1.20 -9.25 5.85
CA ALA A 368 1.62 -9.31 7.26
C ALA A 368 1.65 -10.75 7.79
N ILE A 369 0.62 -11.55 7.47
CA ILE A 369 0.61 -12.94 7.95
C ILE A 369 1.72 -13.76 7.29
N THR A 370 2.05 -13.45 6.05
CA THR A 370 3.13 -14.15 5.35
C THR A 370 4.48 -13.76 5.96
N THR A 371 4.66 -12.49 6.32
CA THR A 371 5.88 -12.04 6.98
C THR A 371 6.14 -12.81 8.28
N ARG A 372 5.08 -13.13 9.04
CA ARG A 372 5.25 -13.86 10.29
C ARG A 372 5.33 -15.38 10.09
N GLY A 373 5.29 -15.86 8.84
CA GLY A 373 5.57 -17.25 8.53
C GLY A 373 4.37 -18.11 8.18
N PHE A 374 3.17 -17.55 8.10
CA PHE A 374 2.00 -18.33 7.69
C PHE A 374 2.16 -18.82 6.25
N LYS A 375 1.72 -20.05 6.01
CA LYS A 375 1.60 -20.62 4.66
C LYS A 375 0.14 -20.96 4.41
N GLU A 376 -0.12 -21.72 3.35
CA GLU A 376 -1.50 -22.00 2.94
C GLU A 376 -2.33 -22.63 4.06
N LYS A 377 -1.75 -23.55 4.81
CA LYS A 377 -2.46 -24.24 5.90
C LYS A 377 -2.99 -23.26 6.95
N GLU A 378 -2.10 -22.38 7.42
CA GLU A 378 -2.49 -21.38 8.42
C GLU A 378 -3.49 -20.37 7.83
N SER A 379 -3.27 -19.97 6.57
CA SER A 379 -4.15 -19.01 5.89
C SER A 379 -5.56 -19.61 5.71
N GLN A 380 -5.66 -20.88 5.35
CA GLN A 380 -6.93 -21.56 5.24
C GLN A 380 -7.63 -21.61 6.61
N GLN A 381 -6.87 -21.87 7.67
CA GLN A 381 -7.44 -21.88 9.01
C GLN A 381 -8.02 -20.52 9.38
N VAL A 382 -7.30 -19.44 9.08
CA VAL A 382 -7.79 -18.09 9.33
C VAL A 382 -9.07 -17.82 8.53
N ALA A 383 -9.09 -18.21 7.27
CA ALA A 383 -10.30 -18.04 6.43
C ALA A 383 -11.48 -18.81 7.02
N ASN A 384 -11.24 -20.02 7.52
CA ASN A 384 -12.31 -20.80 8.16
C ASN A 384 -12.83 -20.11 9.42
N TRP A 385 -11.95 -19.54 10.25
CA TRP A 385 -12.39 -18.79 11.41
C TRP A 385 -13.26 -17.60 11.02
N ILE A 386 -12.87 -16.89 9.97
CA ILE A 386 -13.69 -15.75 9.48
C ILE A 386 -15.06 -16.24 9.04
N CYS A 387 -15.10 -17.35 8.30
CA CYS A 387 -16.36 -17.94 7.84
C CYS A 387 -17.22 -18.38 9.04
N ASP A 388 -16.61 -18.98 10.06
CA ASP A 388 -17.33 -19.37 11.28
C ASP A 388 -18.02 -18.15 11.92
N ILE A 389 -17.32 -17.03 11.97
CA ILE A 389 -17.87 -15.78 12.55
C ILE A 389 -18.97 -15.22 11.64
N ILE A 390 -18.81 -15.27 10.31
CA ILE A 390 -19.86 -14.86 9.37
C ILE A 390 -21.13 -15.71 9.60
N ASP A 391 -20.98 -17.01 9.69
CA ASP A 391 -22.11 -17.93 9.85
C ASP A 391 -22.76 -17.82 11.22
N ASN A 392 -22.08 -17.23 12.20
CA ASN A 392 -22.53 -17.12 13.58
C ASN A 392 -22.40 -15.69 14.11
N LEU A 393 -22.70 -14.72 13.26
CA LEU A 393 -22.53 -13.31 13.64
C LEU A 393 -23.30 -12.99 14.90
N GLY A 394 -22.63 -12.35 15.84
CA GLY A 394 -23.23 -11.97 17.13
C GLY A 394 -23.14 -13.02 18.23
N LYS A 395 -22.63 -14.22 17.91
CA LYS A 395 -22.49 -15.30 18.90
C LYS A 395 -21.15 -15.18 19.61
N SER A 396 -21.16 -14.68 20.84
CA SER A 396 -19.93 -14.44 21.61
C SER A 396 -19.15 -15.73 21.89
N THR A 397 -19.82 -16.87 21.98
CA THR A 397 -19.15 -18.16 22.21
C THR A 397 -18.21 -18.49 21.02
N VAL A 398 -18.67 -18.22 19.79
CA VAL A 398 -17.85 -18.48 18.59
C VAL A 398 -16.67 -17.51 18.57
N GLU A 399 -16.92 -16.22 18.85
CA GLU A 399 -15.85 -15.20 18.89
C GLU A 399 -14.78 -15.57 19.90
N LYS A 400 -15.18 -16.00 21.10
CA LYS A 400 -14.24 -16.39 22.16
C LYS A 400 -13.43 -17.63 21.78
N ARG A 401 -14.07 -18.63 21.16
CA ARG A 401 -13.37 -19.81 20.69
C ARG A 401 -12.31 -19.43 19.65
N VAL A 402 -12.71 -18.64 18.66
CA VAL A 402 -11.80 -18.20 17.60
C VAL A 402 -10.65 -17.40 18.20
N LYS A 403 -10.93 -16.47 19.11
CA LYS A 403 -9.89 -15.68 19.78
C LYS A 403 -8.86 -16.59 20.45
N GLY A 404 -9.32 -17.63 21.15
CA GLY A 404 -8.43 -18.57 21.81
C GLY A 404 -7.52 -19.29 20.82
N GLU A 405 -8.08 -19.71 19.69
CA GLU A 405 -7.32 -20.38 18.64
C GLU A 405 -6.34 -19.43 17.94
N VAL A 406 -6.76 -18.17 17.72
CA VAL A 406 -5.88 -17.14 17.16
C VAL A 406 -4.67 -16.94 18.06
N LEU A 407 -4.87 -16.81 19.36
CA LEU A 407 -3.77 -16.63 20.31
C LEU A 407 -2.78 -17.80 20.26
N LYS A 408 -3.29 -19.04 20.17
CA LYS A 408 -2.44 -20.22 20.06
C LYS A 408 -1.61 -20.20 18.76
N LEU A 409 -2.26 -19.85 17.65
CA LEU A 409 -1.56 -19.78 16.35
C LEU A 409 -0.50 -18.69 16.36
N CYS A 410 -0.84 -17.49 16.83
CA CYS A 410 0.11 -16.37 16.85
C CYS A 410 1.34 -16.68 17.69
N LYS A 411 1.16 -17.42 18.78
CA LYS A 411 2.27 -17.82 19.67
C LYS A 411 3.28 -18.71 18.94
N ARG A 412 2.80 -19.53 18.01
CA ARG A 412 3.67 -20.40 17.20
C ARG A 412 4.44 -19.64 16.12
N PHE A 413 3.95 -18.47 15.74
CA PHE A 413 4.52 -17.66 14.66
C PHE A 413 4.73 -16.22 15.13
N PRO A 414 5.68 -15.97 16.02
CA PRO A 414 5.91 -14.60 16.50
C PRO A 414 6.38 -13.69 15.35
N VAL A 415 5.97 -12.43 15.40
CA VAL A 415 6.35 -11.44 14.38
C VAL A 415 7.86 -11.16 14.47
N TYR A 416 8.30 -10.80 15.67
CA TYR A 416 9.72 -10.58 15.92
C TYR A 416 10.19 -11.73 16.79
N GLY A 417 10.97 -12.59 16.19
CA GLY A 417 11.46 -13.80 16.84
C GLY A 417 12.27 -13.54 18.10
N LYS A 418 12.68 -14.62 18.77
CA LYS A 418 13.42 -14.60 20.04
C LYS A 418 14.76 -13.89 19.92
#